data_16383914461d19d5ccb7523a14300659
#
_entry.id   16383914461d19d5ccb7523a14300659
#
_cell.length_a   1.000
_cell.length_b   1.000
_cell.length_c   1.000
_cell.angle_alpha   90.00
_cell.angle_beta   90.00
_cell.angle_gamma   90.00
#
_symmetry.space_group_name_H-M   'P 1'
#
loop_
_entity.id
_entity.type
_entity.pdbx_description
1 polymer ?
#
loop_
_entity_poly.entity_id
_entity_poly.type
_entity_poly.pdbx_seq_one_letter_code
_entity_poly.pdbx_strand_id
1 'polypeptide(L)'
;MEKYIDINENGYSVRCKLFYQKDFRNIPNLVICTHGFGGNKENHSAAKFAQQLITKYKGYGVLVFDWPCHGADARKKLVLEEFMTYLTLVVDYARKELHATTLYNYSASFGAYLTLKYMAEIGNPFKKVALRCPGIHMAQLTRNYLSPEEMEKLKKGKEVQVGYERKMKMDQQFLDDLDRSDIRKYEYFDWADNMLILHGTKDKLAPIEDSREFAEKNVITFLPVENANHTFSDPKTSDFAAHTIVEFFGPEQ
;
A
#
# COMPACT_ATOMS: atom_id res chain seq x y z
N MET A 1 3.19 -21.90 1.58
CA MET A 1 2.02 -22.11 2.46
C MET A 1 1.36 -20.77 2.71
N GLU A 2 0.09 -20.78 3.10
CA GLU A 2 -0.63 -19.55 3.48
C GLU A 2 -1.42 -19.75 4.77
N LYS A 3 -1.65 -18.67 5.50
CA LYS A 3 -2.38 -18.67 6.78
C LYS A 3 -3.13 -17.34 6.94
N TYR A 4 -4.37 -17.43 7.41
CA TYR A 4 -5.14 -16.25 7.85
C TYR A 4 -4.83 -15.94 9.31
N ILE A 5 -4.71 -14.67 9.60
CA ILE A 5 -4.34 -14.13 10.91
C ILE A 5 -5.25 -12.94 11.21
N ASP A 6 -5.76 -12.87 12.43
CA ASP A 6 -6.48 -11.71 12.93
C ASP A 6 -5.64 -11.06 14.03
N ILE A 7 -5.22 -9.81 13.80
CA ILE A 7 -4.52 -9.01 14.81
C ILE A 7 -5.59 -8.25 15.61
N ASN A 8 -5.79 -8.65 16.85
CA ASN A 8 -6.79 -8.05 17.74
C ASN A 8 -6.08 -7.30 18.86
N GLU A 9 -6.04 -5.98 18.77
CA GLU A 9 -5.35 -5.13 19.74
C GLU A 9 -6.01 -3.74 19.78
N ASN A 10 -6.08 -3.14 20.98
CA ASN A 10 -6.58 -1.78 21.21
C ASN A 10 -7.97 -1.49 20.60
N GLY A 11 -8.88 -2.49 20.57
CA GLY A 11 -10.20 -2.36 19.96
C GLY A 11 -10.23 -2.42 18.45
N TYR A 12 -9.11 -2.72 17.81
CA TYR A 12 -8.97 -2.95 16.38
C TYR A 12 -8.87 -4.44 16.07
N SER A 13 -9.29 -4.83 14.87
CA SER A 13 -9.19 -6.20 14.38
C SER A 13 -8.76 -6.18 12.93
N VAL A 14 -7.45 -6.35 12.68
CA VAL A 14 -6.87 -6.32 11.34
C VAL A 14 -6.87 -7.72 10.76
N ARG A 15 -7.52 -7.89 9.61
CA ARG A 15 -7.62 -9.17 8.90
C ARG A 15 -6.42 -9.33 7.95
N CYS A 16 -5.59 -10.34 8.21
CA CYS A 16 -4.36 -10.56 7.46
C CYS A 16 -4.34 -11.91 6.76
N LYS A 17 -3.54 -11.99 5.68
CA LYS A 17 -3.15 -13.22 5.00
C LYS A 17 -1.63 -13.27 4.91
N LEU A 18 -1.04 -14.31 5.45
CA LEU A 18 0.40 -14.53 5.51
C LEU A 18 0.80 -15.63 4.53
N PHE A 19 1.78 -15.34 3.67
CA PHE A 19 2.47 -16.31 2.82
C PHE A 19 3.85 -16.61 3.40
N TYR A 20 4.19 -17.89 3.54
CA TYR A 20 5.45 -18.32 4.18
C TYR A 20 5.91 -19.68 3.65
N GLN A 21 7.17 -20.04 3.92
CA GLN A 21 7.75 -21.30 3.44
C GLN A 21 7.51 -22.51 4.37
N LYS A 22 7.97 -22.44 5.63
CA LYS A 22 7.96 -23.57 6.55
C LYS A 22 7.33 -23.23 7.91
N ASP A 23 7.89 -22.23 8.60
CA ASP A 23 7.46 -21.84 9.93
C ASP A 23 6.96 -20.38 9.89
N PHE A 24 5.68 -20.19 10.16
CA PHE A 24 5.07 -18.87 10.16
C PHE A 24 5.45 -18.01 11.38
N ARG A 25 6.03 -18.61 12.41
CA ARG A 25 6.48 -17.90 13.62
C ARG A 25 7.93 -17.42 13.56
N ASN A 26 8.64 -17.73 12.48
CA ASN A 26 10.04 -17.34 12.30
C ASN A 26 10.28 -16.95 10.84
N ILE A 27 9.97 -15.68 10.54
CA ILE A 27 10.11 -15.10 9.19
C ILE A 27 11.05 -13.90 9.28
N PRO A 28 12.36 -14.11 9.23
CA PRO A 28 13.33 -13.02 9.44
C PRO A 28 13.20 -11.87 8.43
N ASN A 29 12.79 -12.16 7.20
CA ASN A 29 12.59 -11.16 6.16
C ASN A 29 11.11 -11.11 5.75
N LEU A 30 10.37 -10.11 6.21
CA LEU A 30 8.94 -10.01 5.94
C LEU A 30 8.62 -8.80 5.06
N VAL A 31 7.91 -9.05 3.96
CA VAL A 31 7.34 -7.99 3.14
C VAL A 31 5.90 -7.73 3.59
N ILE A 32 5.60 -6.50 3.99
CA ILE A 32 4.23 -6.05 4.24
C ILE A 32 3.69 -5.48 2.93
N CYS A 33 2.64 -6.12 2.39
CA CYS A 33 1.97 -5.66 1.17
C CYS A 33 0.73 -4.86 1.51
N THR A 34 0.60 -3.66 0.92
CA THR A 34 -0.57 -2.81 1.08
C THR A 34 -1.27 -2.59 -0.26
N HIS A 35 -2.58 -2.80 -0.27
CA HIS A 35 -3.41 -2.66 -1.47
C HIS A 35 -3.92 -1.22 -1.64
N GLY A 36 -4.38 -0.90 -2.86
CA GLY A 36 -5.02 0.37 -3.20
C GLY A 36 -6.46 0.48 -2.69
N PHE A 37 -7.07 1.65 -2.91
CA PHE A 37 -8.46 1.93 -2.53
C PHE A 37 -9.43 0.94 -3.17
N GLY A 38 -10.32 0.38 -2.38
CA GLY A 38 -11.28 -0.66 -2.82
C GLY A 38 -10.69 -2.07 -2.97
N GLY A 39 -9.38 -2.26 -2.74
CA GLY A 39 -8.73 -3.57 -2.72
C GLY A 39 -8.97 -4.36 -1.43
N ASN A 40 -8.31 -5.51 -1.31
CA ASN A 40 -8.37 -6.35 -0.11
C ASN A 40 -7.17 -7.32 -0.07
N LYS A 41 -7.03 -8.08 1.03
CA LYS A 41 -5.94 -9.05 1.24
C LYS A 41 -5.96 -10.26 0.30
N GLU A 42 -7.07 -10.51 -0.40
CA GLU A 42 -7.17 -11.57 -1.41
C GLU A 42 -6.65 -11.12 -2.79
N ASN A 43 -5.98 -9.99 -2.87
CA ASN A 43 -5.45 -9.42 -4.10
C ASN A 43 -4.55 -10.42 -4.85
N HIS A 44 -4.94 -10.77 -6.06
CA HIS A 44 -4.24 -11.75 -6.89
C HIS A 44 -2.79 -11.34 -7.21
N SER A 45 -2.54 -10.05 -7.46
CA SER A 45 -1.19 -9.55 -7.74
C SER A 45 -0.26 -9.70 -6.53
N ALA A 46 -0.77 -9.45 -5.32
CA ALA A 46 0.00 -9.67 -4.09
C ALA A 46 0.29 -11.15 -3.84
N ALA A 47 -0.68 -12.04 -4.09
CA ALA A 47 -0.49 -13.48 -3.98
C ALA A 47 0.56 -14.00 -4.98
N LYS A 48 0.52 -13.54 -6.23
CA LYS A 48 1.50 -13.87 -7.27
C LYS A 48 2.91 -13.41 -6.89
N PHE A 49 3.05 -12.17 -6.45
CA PHE A 49 4.30 -11.62 -5.94
C PHE A 49 4.82 -12.46 -4.77
N ALA A 50 3.96 -12.76 -3.78
CA ALA A 50 4.33 -13.55 -2.62
C ALA A 50 4.86 -14.93 -3.01
N GLN A 51 4.19 -15.61 -3.93
CA GLN A 51 4.62 -16.93 -4.41
C GLN A 51 5.99 -16.87 -5.09
N GLN A 52 6.25 -15.86 -5.91
CA GLN A 52 7.55 -15.68 -6.56
C GLN A 52 8.66 -15.41 -5.53
N LEU A 53 8.42 -14.49 -4.59
CA LEU A 53 9.40 -14.10 -3.57
C LEU A 53 9.80 -15.29 -2.68
N ILE A 54 8.80 -15.97 -2.10
CA ILE A 54 9.07 -17.09 -1.17
C ILE A 54 9.63 -18.32 -1.88
N THR A 55 9.39 -18.48 -3.19
CA THR A 55 10.01 -19.56 -3.98
C THR A 55 11.47 -19.25 -4.25
N LYS A 56 11.80 -17.99 -4.54
CA LYS A 56 13.15 -17.58 -4.92
C LYS A 56 14.08 -17.44 -3.72
N TYR A 57 13.63 -16.85 -2.62
CA TYR A 57 14.47 -16.53 -1.47
C TYR A 57 14.03 -17.25 -0.20
N LYS A 58 14.99 -17.93 0.47
CA LYS A 58 14.75 -18.58 1.76
C LYS A 58 14.64 -17.54 2.88
N GLY A 59 13.78 -17.81 3.86
CA GLY A 59 13.58 -16.93 5.03
C GLY A 59 12.71 -15.69 4.74
N TYR A 60 12.10 -15.60 3.56
CA TYR A 60 11.13 -14.58 3.24
C TYR A 60 9.70 -15.03 3.48
N GLY A 61 8.86 -14.07 3.87
CA GLY A 61 7.41 -14.18 3.90
C GLY A 61 6.75 -12.89 3.45
N VAL A 62 5.45 -12.96 3.19
CA VAL A 62 4.66 -11.80 2.75
C VAL A 62 3.38 -11.73 3.57
N LEU A 63 3.13 -10.60 4.20
CA LEU A 63 1.91 -10.31 4.95
C LEU A 63 1.08 -9.28 4.19
N VAL A 64 -0.14 -9.65 3.82
CA VAL A 64 -1.14 -8.77 3.21
C VAL A 64 -2.27 -8.60 4.22
N PHE A 65 -2.86 -7.42 4.30
CA PHE A 65 -3.94 -7.16 5.25
C PHE A 65 -5.03 -6.28 4.65
N ASP A 66 -6.22 -6.34 5.22
CA ASP A 66 -7.33 -5.45 4.86
C ASP A 66 -7.19 -4.12 5.60
N TRP A 67 -7.18 -3.01 4.86
CA TRP A 67 -7.28 -1.68 5.43
C TRP A 67 -8.62 -1.46 6.13
N PRO A 68 -8.74 -0.44 7.05
CA PRO A 68 -10.04 -0.04 7.58
C PRO A 68 -11.08 0.15 6.49
N CYS A 69 -12.27 -0.38 6.70
CA CYS A 69 -13.40 -0.37 5.75
C CYS A 69 -13.23 -1.25 4.50
N HIS A 70 -12.09 -1.90 4.30
CA HIS A 70 -11.82 -2.73 3.12
C HIS A 70 -11.96 -4.23 3.43
N GLY A 71 -12.13 -5.05 2.37
CA GLY A 71 -12.18 -6.50 2.49
C GLY A 71 -13.12 -6.99 3.58
N ALA A 72 -12.59 -7.77 4.54
CA ALA A 72 -13.34 -8.34 5.65
C ALA A 72 -13.35 -7.47 6.94
N ASP A 73 -12.83 -6.24 6.86
CA ASP A 73 -12.86 -5.33 8.02
C ASP A 73 -14.29 -4.95 8.43
N ALA A 74 -14.52 -4.75 9.73
CA ALA A 74 -15.86 -4.46 10.26
C ALA A 74 -16.29 -2.99 10.09
N ARG A 75 -15.34 -2.08 9.92
CA ARG A 75 -15.58 -0.65 9.80
C ARG A 75 -16.30 -0.29 8.51
N LYS A 76 -17.00 0.82 8.51
CA LYS A 76 -17.77 1.29 7.35
C LYS A 76 -17.47 2.75 6.99
N LYS A 77 -16.91 3.53 7.91
CA LYS A 77 -16.60 4.96 7.71
C LYS A 77 -15.08 5.13 7.63
N LEU A 78 -14.63 5.82 6.59
CA LEU A 78 -13.24 6.15 6.36
C LEU A 78 -12.77 7.20 7.37
N VAL A 79 -11.70 6.89 8.09
CA VAL A 79 -11.00 7.78 9.02
C VAL A 79 -9.51 7.62 8.76
N LEU A 80 -8.83 8.65 8.26
CA LEU A 80 -7.45 8.54 7.77
C LEU A 80 -6.46 8.05 8.85
N GLU A 81 -6.65 8.47 10.09
CA GLU A 81 -5.81 8.08 11.21
C GLU A 81 -5.89 6.57 11.54
N GLU A 82 -7.04 5.94 11.31
CA GLU A 82 -7.17 4.50 11.52
C GLU A 82 -6.29 3.67 10.57
N PHE A 83 -5.98 4.17 9.37
CA PHE A 83 -5.04 3.50 8.45
C PHE A 83 -3.61 3.49 9.01
N MET A 84 -3.21 4.58 9.67
CA MET A 84 -1.90 4.65 10.34
C MET A 84 -1.84 3.67 11.51
N THR A 85 -2.92 3.61 12.31
CA THR A 85 -3.06 2.66 13.40
C THR A 85 -2.96 1.20 12.90
N TYR A 86 -3.66 0.86 11.79
CA TYR A 86 -3.60 -0.50 11.23
C TYR A 86 -2.19 -0.87 10.79
N LEU A 87 -1.49 0.02 10.10
CA LEU A 87 -0.11 -0.26 9.66
C LEU A 87 0.83 -0.41 10.87
N THR A 88 0.65 0.39 11.92
CA THR A 88 1.41 0.25 13.18
C THR A 88 1.19 -1.12 13.81
N LEU A 89 -0.07 -1.56 13.94
CA LEU A 89 -0.39 -2.88 14.51
C LEU A 89 0.21 -4.02 13.68
N VAL A 90 0.20 -3.89 12.35
CA VAL A 90 0.79 -4.88 11.44
C VAL A 90 2.32 -4.92 11.58
N VAL A 91 2.98 -3.77 11.65
CA VAL A 91 4.44 -3.67 11.87
C VAL A 91 4.84 -4.27 13.21
N ASP A 92 4.10 -3.96 14.26
CA ASP A 92 4.34 -4.47 15.60
C ASP A 92 4.15 -5.98 15.65
N TYR A 93 3.07 -6.50 15.09
CA TYR A 93 2.81 -7.93 15.01
C TYR A 93 3.92 -8.67 14.23
N ALA A 94 4.35 -8.09 13.11
CA ALA A 94 5.44 -8.64 12.31
C ALA A 94 6.72 -8.84 13.14
N ARG A 95 7.07 -7.87 13.96
CA ARG A 95 8.26 -7.92 14.82
C ARG A 95 8.08 -8.85 16.02
N LYS A 96 6.95 -8.75 16.72
CA LYS A 96 6.72 -9.45 17.99
C LYS A 96 6.34 -10.91 17.80
N GLU A 97 5.43 -11.21 16.87
CA GLU A 97 4.81 -12.53 16.72
C GLU A 97 5.41 -13.36 15.56
N LEU A 98 5.85 -12.70 14.48
CA LEU A 98 6.49 -13.37 13.34
C LEU A 98 8.02 -13.32 13.41
N HIS A 99 8.58 -12.66 14.44
CA HIS A 99 10.02 -12.48 14.69
C HIS A 99 10.78 -11.91 13.49
N ALA A 100 10.13 -11.00 12.74
CA ALA A 100 10.75 -10.36 11.59
C ALA A 100 11.84 -9.37 12.05
N THR A 101 13.08 -9.66 11.66
CA THR A 101 14.23 -8.78 11.93
C THR A 101 14.37 -7.71 10.87
N THR A 102 13.95 -8.01 9.64
CA THR A 102 13.98 -7.08 8.50
C THR A 102 12.59 -6.97 7.89
N LEU A 103 12.09 -5.74 7.81
CA LEU A 103 10.81 -5.45 7.15
C LEU A 103 11.05 -4.77 5.81
N TYR A 104 10.23 -5.16 4.84
CA TYR A 104 10.12 -4.55 3.51
C TYR A 104 8.69 -4.12 3.29
N ASN A 105 8.46 -3.18 2.37
CA ASN A 105 7.11 -2.80 1.99
C ASN A 105 6.90 -2.83 0.48
N TYR A 106 5.82 -3.47 0.04
CA TYR A 106 5.31 -3.37 -1.33
C TYR A 106 3.90 -2.79 -1.30
N SER A 107 3.75 -1.61 -1.88
CA SER A 107 2.51 -0.83 -1.82
C SER A 107 2.01 -0.44 -3.19
N ALA A 108 0.68 -0.34 -3.34
CA ALA A 108 0.05 0.09 -4.59
C ALA A 108 -0.93 1.25 -4.36
N SER A 109 -0.90 2.26 -5.25
CA SER A 109 -1.89 3.34 -5.33
C SER A 109 -2.11 4.06 -3.98
N PHE A 110 -3.32 4.01 -3.44
CA PHE A 110 -3.67 4.53 -2.12
C PHE A 110 -2.82 3.92 -1.00
N GLY A 111 -2.52 2.62 -1.06
CA GLY A 111 -1.62 1.98 -0.10
C GLY A 111 -0.21 2.57 -0.14
N ALA A 112 0.28 2.96 -1.32
CA ALA A 112 1.57 3.62 -1.46
C ALA A 112 1.56 5.03 -0.84
N TYR A 113 0.50 5.81 -1.04
CA TYR A 113 0.29 7.08 -0.33
C TYR A 113 0.32 6.88 1.19
N LEU A 114 -0.41 5.89 1.71
CA LEU A 114 -0.45 5.60 3.15
C LEU A 114 0.92 5.17 3.70
N THR A 115 1.68 4.40 2.93
CA THR A 115 3.05 4.01 3.31
C THR A 115 3.97 5.22 3.38
N LEU A 116 3.93 6.10 2.38
CA LEU A 116 4.72 7.34 2.37
C LEU A 116 4.34 8.26 3.55
N LYS A 117 3.03 8.43 3.81
CA LYS A 117 2.54 9.17 4.98
C LYS A 117 3.06 8.55 6.28
N TYR A 118 2.99 7.24 6.43
CA TYR A 118 3.47 6.52 7.61
C TYR A 118 4.97 6.75 7.84
N MET A 119 5.78 6.60 6.79
CA MET A 119 7.23 6.82 6.85
C MET A 119 7.57 8.24 7.31
N ALA A 120 6.85 9.24 6.79
CA ALA A 120 7.12 10.64 7.08
C ALA A 120 6.65 11.08 8.48
N GLU A 121 5.50 10.61 8.95
CA GLU A 121 4.86 11.10 10.19
C GLU A 121 5.14 10.22 11.41
N ILE A 122 5.35 8.93 11.23
CA ILE A 122 5.56 7.96 12.33
C ILE A 122 7.01 7.46 12.34
N GLY A 123 7.61 7.30 11.15
CA GLY A 123 8.96 6.82 10.95
C GLY A 123 9.01 5.61 10.02
N ASN A 124 10.16 5.39 9.40
CA ASN A 124 10.35 4.31 8.43
C ASN A 124 10.84 3.01 9.09
N PRO A 125 9.98 1.97 9.20
CA PRO A 125 10.39 0.67 9.72
C PRO A 125 10.99 -0.25 8.64
N PHE A 126 10.94 0.14 7.36
CA PHE A 126 11.24 -0.72 6.22
C PHE A 126 12.68 -0.54 5.72
N LYS A 127 13.37 -1.65 5.47
CA LYS A 127 14.69 -1.63 4.84
C LYS A 127 14.61 -1.20 3.38
N LYS A 128 13.62 -1.71 2.62
CA LYS A 128 13.35 -1.31 1.23
C LYS A 128 11.86 -1.14 1.00
N VAL A 129 11.50 -0.20 0.13
CA VAL A 129 10.11 0.16 -0.20
C VAL A 129 9.91 0.17 -1.71
N ALA A 130 8.98 -0.63 -2.22
CA ALA A 130 8.57 -0.64 -3.62
C ALA A 130 7.14 -0.10 -3.75
N LEU A 131 6.97 0.95 -4.54
CA LEU A 131 5.70 1.64 -4.75
C LEU A 131 5.23 1.45 -6.19
N ARG A 132 4.02 0.93 -6.39
CA ARG A 132 3.42 0.77 -7.71
C ARG A 132 2.29 1.77 -7.91
N CYS A 133 2.42 2.61 -8.94
CA CYS A 133 1.45 3.66 -9.27
C CYS A 133 1.00 4.45 -8.03
N PRO A 134 1.91 5.03 -7.25
CA PRO A 134 1.54 5.70 -6.00
C PRO A 134 0.59 6.87 -6.24
N GLY A 135 -0.38 7.04 -5.34
CA GLY A 135 -1.31 8.17 -5.35
C GLY A 135 -0.65 9.43 -4.79
N ILE A 136 0.24 10.08 -5.53
CA ILE A 136 1.03 11.23 -5.05
C ILE A 136 0.11 12.41 -4.68
N HIS A 137 -0.82 12.77 -5.54
CA HIS A 137 -1.81 13.83 -5.29
C HIS A 137 -3.13 13.24 -4.75
N MET A 138 -3.08 12.51 -3.64
CA MET A 138 -4.20 11.67 -3.18
C MET A 138 -5.50 12.43 -2.95
N ALA A 139 -5.44 13.62 -2.39
CA ALA A 139 -6.63 14.46 -2.19
C ALA A 139 -7.30 14.82 -3.53
N GLN A 140 -6.51 15.15 -4.56
CA GLN A 140 -7.03 15.46 -5.90
C GLN A 140 -7.58 14.20 -6.60
N LEU A 141 -6.88 13.08 -6.51
CA LEU A 141 -7.34 11.80 -7.06
C LEU A 141 -8.69 11.39 -6.44
N THR A 142 -8.84 11.57 -5.14
CA THR A 142 -10.10 11.29 -4.43
C THR A 142 -11.23 12.22 -4.92
N ARG A 143 -10.98 13.52 -5.11
CA ARG A 143 -11.96 14.46 -5.66
C ARG A 143 -12.36 14.10 -7.10
N ASN A 144 -11.41 13.71 -7.92
CA ASN A 144 -11.68 13.30 -9.31
C ASN A 144 -12.56 12.03 -9.40
N TYR A 145 -12.56 11.22 -8.34
CA TYR A 145 -13.38 10.02 -8.25
C TYR A 145 -14.84 10.33 -7.88
N LEU A 146 -15.10 11.46 -7.21
CA LEU A 146 -16.43 11.86 -6.73
C LEU A 146 -17.21 12.63 -7.81
N SER A 147 -18.51 12.37 -7.90
CA SER A 147 -19.40 13.15 -8.74
C SER A 147 -19.63 14.56 -8.18
N PRO A 148 -20.07 15.54 -9.00
CA PRO A 148 -20.44 16.87 -8.50
C PRO A 148 -21.50 16.82 -7.39
N GLU A 149 -22.48 15.93 -7.49
CA GLU A 149 -23.54 15.75 -6.48
C GLU A 149 -22.99 15.22 -5.15
N GLU A 150 -22.01 14.29 -5.20
CA GLU A 150 -21.35 13.79 -4.01
C GLU A 150 -20.50 14.87 -3.34
N MET A 151 -19.77 15.66 -4.12
CA MET A 151 -19.02 16.81 -3.61
C MET A 151 -19.93 17.83 -2.91
N GLU A 152 -21.11 18.14 -3.48
CA GLU A 152 -22.07 19.03 -2.85
C GLU A 152 -22.68 18.44 -1.56
N LYS A 153 -22.89 17.12 -1.50
CA LYS A 153 -23.32 16.45 -0.26
C LYS A 153 -22.27 16.59 0.84
N LEU A 154 -20.99 16.35 0.52
CA LEU A 154 -19.88 16.50 1.47
C LEU A 154 -19.77 17.93 2.01
N LYS A 155 -19.82 18.95 1.16
CA LYS A 155 -19.82 20.36 1.56
C LYS A 155 -20.98 20.72 2.50
N LYS A 156 -22.12 20.04 2.38
CA LYS A 156 -23.29 20.19 3.28
C LYS A 156 -23.19 19.32 4.55
N GLY A 157 -22.02 18.74 4.83
CA GLY A 157 -21.78 17.90 6.02
C GLY A 157 -22.45 16.52 5.96
N LYS A 158 -22.83 16.04 4.76
CA LYS A 158 -23.42 14.71 4.57
C LYS A 158 -22.36 13.71 4.18
N GLU A 159 -22.55 12.44 4.56
CA GLU A 159 -21.73 11.33 4.10
C GLU A 159 -22.12 10.90 2.67
N VAL A 160 -21.14 10.43 1.90
CA VAL A 160 -21.32 9.76 0.61
C VAL A 160 -20.84 8.33 0.65
N GLN A 161 -21.31 7.51 -0.29
CA GLN A 161 -20.91 6.11 -0.42
C GLN A 161 -19.88 5.98 -1.55
N VAL A 162 -18.67 5.53 -1.22
CA VAL A 162 -17.57 5.29 -2.18
C VAL A 162 -17.17 3.82 -2.22
N GLY A 163 -16.37 3.44 -3.23
CA GLY A 163 -15.92 2.06 -3.42
C GLY A 163 -16.77 1.26 -4.40
N TYR A 164 -16.18 0.21 -4.97
CA TYR A 164 -16.81 -0.63 -6.00
C TYR A 164 -17.51 -1.83 -5.39
N GLU A 165 -16.77 -2.85 -5.00
CA GLU A 165 -17.30 -4.09 -4.42
C GLU A 165 -17.87 -3.86 -3.03
N ARG A 166 -17.16 -3.10 -2.22
CA ARG A 166 -17.58 -2.74 -0.88
C ARG A 166 -17.84 -1.23 -0.79
N LYS A 167 -19.03 -0.87 -0.33
CA LYS A 167 -19.41 0.53 -0.09
C LYS A 167 -18.90 0.99 1.27
N MET A 168 -18.19 2.11 1.25
CA MET A 168 -17.60 2.76 2.42
C MET A 168 -18.17 4.16 2.54
N LYS A 169 -18.40 4.63 3.75
CA LYS A 169 -18.84 5.99 4.02
C LYS A 169 -17.65 6.94 4.04
N MET A 170 -17.76 8.03 3.32
CA MET A 170 -16.81 9.14 3.31
C MET A 170 -17.53 10.42 3.71
N ASP A 171 -16.91 11.24 4.53
CA ASP A 171 -17.36 12.59 4.86
C ASP A 171 -16.34 13.64 4.43
N GLN A 172 -16.66 14.93 4.63
CA GLN A 172 -15.76 16.04 4.30
C GLN A 172 -14.46 15.98 5.10
N GLN A 173 -14.50 15.50 6.36
CA GLN A 173 -13.34 15.38 7.21
C GLN A 173 -12.24 14.49 6.57
N PHE A 174 -12.62 13.38 5.93
CA PHE A 174 -11.67 12.51 5.24
C PHE A 174 -10.93 13.24 4.10
N LEU A 175 -11.64 14.09 3.32
CA LEU A 175 -10.99 14.91 2.29
C LEU A 175 -10.05 15.96 2.89
N ASP A 176 -10.50 16.61 3.96
CA ASP A 176 -9.69 17.61 4.67
C ASP A 176 -8.42 16.99 5.29
N ASP A 177 -8.53 15.75 5.77
CA ASP A 177 -7.39 14.99 6.29
C ASP A 177 -6.39 14.63 5.18
N LEU A 178 -6.87 14.28 3.98
CA LEU A 178 -6.00 14.05 2.83
C LEU A 178 -5.27 15.34 2.40
N ASP A 179 -5.93 16.50 2.43
CA ASP A 179 -5.31 17.80 2.13
C ASP A 179 -4.22 18.17 3.14
N ARG A 180 -4.48 17.93 4.43
CA ARG A 180 -3.50 18.18 5.49
C ARG A 180 -2.29 17.25 5.38
N SER A 181 -2.53 16.00 5.02
CA SER A 181 -1.52 14.94 4.90
C SER A 181 -0.95 14.83 3.48
N ASP A 182 -0.64 15.96 2.85
CA ASP A 182 -0.02 16.00 1.53
C ASP A 182 1.45 15.52 1.62
N ILE A 183 1.69 14.31 1.12
CA ILE A 183 3.00 13.64 1.19
C ILE A 183 4.11 14.37 0.42
N ARG A 184 3.79 15.30 -0.50
CA ARG A 184 4.75 16.13 -1.24
C ARG A 184 5.42 17.19 -0.38
N LYS A 185 4.89 17.47 0.82
CA LYS A 185 5.46 18.41 1.79
C LYS A 185 6.64 17.83 2.57
N TYR A 186 6.79 16.51 2.54
CA TYR A 186 7.87 15.80 3.23
C TYR A 186 9.03 15.52 2.28
N GLU A 187 10.17 15.17 2.87
CA GLU A 187 11.40 14.76 2.20
C GLU A 187 11.68 13.29 2.49
N TYR A 188 12.17 12.55 1.48
CA TYR A 188 12.43 11.11 1.57
C TYR A 188 13.88 10.76 1.20
N PHE A 189 14.78 11.75 1.17
CA PHE A 189 16.16 11.59 0.75
C PHE A 189 16.92 10.52 1.55
N ASP A 190 16.72 10.47 2.87
CA ASP A 190 17.41 9.51 3.74
C ASP A 190 17.09 8.05 3.41
N TRP A 191 16.04 7.80 2.65
CA TRP A 191 15.57 6.46 2.29
C TRP A 191 15.63 6.19 0.78
N ALA A 192 15.97 7.18 -0.03
CA ALA A 192 15.82 7.17 -1.49
C ALA A 192 16.53 6.00 -2.16
N ASP A 193 17.75 5.66 -1.73
CA ASP A 193 18.54 4.53 -2.27
C ASP A 193 17.83 3.17 -2.07
N ASN A 194 16.92 3.10 -1.11
CA ASN A 194 16.15 1.92 -0.75
C ASN A 194 14.68 2.03 -1.19
N MET A 195 14.38 2.94 -2.11
CA MET A 195 13.03 3.13 -2.65
C MET A 195 12.99 2.92 -4.16
N LEU A 196 11.92 2.28 -4.63
CA LEU A 196 11.66 2.03 -6.04
C LEU A 196 10.21 2.40 -6.35
N ILE A 197 10.02 3.23 -7.37
CA ILE A 197 8.70 3.55 -7.92
C ILE A 197 8.56 2.90 -9.29
N LEU A 198 7.54 2.04 -9.48
CA LEU A 198 7.10 1.54 -10.77
C LEU A 198 5.79 2.23 -11.15
N HIS A 199 5.70 2.74 -12.39
CA HIS A 199 4.47 3.36 -12.85
C HIS A 199 4.15 3.00 -14.29
N GLY A 200 2.88 2.64 -14.55
CA GLY A 200 2.43 2.25 -15.88
C GLY A 200 2.25 3.44 -16.82
N THR A 201 2.82 3.37 -18.04
CA THR A 201 2.71 4.46 -19.03
C THR A 201 1.30 4.68 -19.58
N LYS A 202 0.38 3.74 -19.34
CA LYS A 202 -1.05 3.84 -19.70
C LYS A 202 -1.97 3.99 -18.47
N ASP A 203 -1.42 4.44 -17.35
CA ASP A 203 -2.21 4.74 -16.17
C ASP A 203 -3.13 5.96 -16.42
N LYS A 204 -4.45 5.72 -16.29
CA LYS A 204 -5.48 6.76 -16.46
C LYS A 204 -6.07 7.24 -15.14
N LEU A 205 -5.68 6.64 -14.01
CA LEU A 205 -6.18 6.99 -12.69
C LEU A 205 -5.22 7.90 -11.95
N ALA A 206 -3.95 7.52 -11.87
CA ALA A 206 -2.91 8.34 -11.28
C ALA A 206 -1.94 8.79 -12.39
N PRO A 207 -1.76 10.10 -12.60
CA PRO A 207 -0.83 10.60 -13.62
C PRO A 207 0.60 10.11 -13.36
N ILE A 208 1.24 9.55 -14.39
CA ILE A 208 2.63 9.07 -14.28
C ILE A 208 3.60 10.21 -13.97
N GLU A 209 3.31 11.42 -14.45
CA GLU A 209 4.15 12.59 -14.22
C GLU A 209 4.21 12.99 -12.75
N ASP A 210 3.13 12.85 -11.99
CA ASP A 210 3.13 13.08 -10.54
C ASP A 210 4.18 12.21 -9.83
N SER A 211 4.27 10.93 -10.25
CA SER A 211 5.26 10.00 -9.71
C SER A 211 6.68 10.30 -10.18
N ARG A 212 6.85 10.74 -11.44
CA ARG A 212 8.14 11.14 -11.98
C ARG A 212 8.69 12.35 -11.22
N GLU A 213 7.91 13.42 -11.11
CA GLU A 213 8.30 14.63 -10.39
C GLU A 213 8.60 14.34 -8.92
N PHE A 214 7.77 13.49 -8.27
CA PHE A 214 8.01 13.07 -6.89
C PHE A 214 9.33 12.30 -6.75
N ALA A 215 9.61 11.37 -7.66
CA ALA A 215 10.84 10.60 -7.67
C ALA A 215 12.07 11.48 -7.93
N GLU A 216 12.01 12.38 -8.90
CA GLU A 216 13.08 13.34 -9.21
C GLU A 216 13.38 14.24 -8.02
N LYS A 217 12.33 14.82 -7.40
CA LYS A 217 12.48 15.67 -6.22
C LYS A 217 13.21 14.96 -5.07
N ASN A 218 12.93 13.67 -4.86
CA ASN A 218 13.43 12.90 -3.72
C ASN A 218 14.61 11.97 -4.07
N VAL A 219 15.09 12.00 -5.32
CA VAL A 219 16.19 11.14 -5.83
C VAL A 219 15.88 9.64 -5.72
N ILE A 220 14.59 9.28 -5.87
CA ILE A 220 14.12 7.88 -5.79
C ILE A 220 14.25 7.23 -7.17
N THR A 221 14.63 5.96 -7.20
CA THR A 221 14.64 5.17 -8.45
C THR A 221 13.25 5.07 -9.04
N PHE A 222 13.08 5.58 -10.28
CA PHE A 222 11.81 5.58 -11.01
C PHE A 222 11.89 4.70 -12.25
N LEU A 223 10.93 3.77 -12.39
CA LEU A 223 10.86 2.83 -13.50
C LEU A 223 9.49 2.94 -14.19
N PRO A 224 9.39 3.60 -15.36
CA PRO A 224 8.19 3.55 -16.18
C PRO A 224 8.03 2.15 -16.78
N VAL A 225 6.81 1.61 -16.72
CA VAL A 225 6.50 0.29 -17.27
C VAL A 225 5.61 0.46 -18.49
N GLU A 226 6.20 0.19 -19.65
CA GLU A 226 5.54 0.37 -20.93
C GLU A 226 4.25 -0.46 -21.04
N ASN A 227 3.19 0.20 -21.55
CA ASN A 227 1.87 -0.38 -21.77
C ASN A 227 1.13 -0.85 -20.49
N ALA A 228 1.69 -0.69 -19.30
CA ALA A 228 0.98 -1.01 -18.08
C ALA A 228 -0.07 0.05 -17.74
N ASN A 229 -1.26 -0.39 -17.32
CA ASN A 229 -2.28 0.46 -16.73
C ASN A 229 -2.12 0.53 -15.20
N HIS A 230 -2.99 1.26 -14.52
CA HIS A 230 -2.94 1.45 -13.05
C HIS A 230 -2.85 0.14 -12.25
N THR A 231 -3.60 -0.88 -12.65
CA THR A 231 -3.69 -2.16 -11.94
C THR A 231 -2.71 -3.20 -12.43
N PHE A 232 -1.98 -2.92 -13.53
CA PHE A 232 -1.11 -3.90 -14.19
C PHE A 232 -1.88 -5.16 -14.60
N SER A 233 -3.05 -4.96 -15.20
CA SER A 233 -3.97 -6.06 -15.55
C SER A 233 -3.46 -6.96 -16.67
N ASP A 234 -2.54 -6.49 -17.51
CA ASP A 234 -1.89 -7.33 -18.52
C ASP A 234 -0.88 -8.27 -17.85
N PRO A 235 -0.93 -9.59 -18.15
CA PRO A 235 -0.03 -10.57 -17.53
C PRO A 235 1.46 -10.26 -17.69
N LYS A 236 1.89 -9.75 -18.85
CA LYS A 236 3.31 -9.44 -19.11
C LYS A 236 3.80 -8.29 -18.22
N THR A 237 3.00 -7.22 -18.12
CA THR A 237 3.34 -6.07 -17.26
C THR A 237 3.28 -6.45 -15.79
N SER A 238 2.31 -7.28 -15.40
CA SER A 238 2.19 -7.83 -14.06
C SER A 238 3.39 -8.71 -13.67
N ASP A 239 3.83 -9.60 -14.58
CA ASP A 239 5.00 -10.46 -14.37
C ASP A 239 6.27 -9.64 -14.27
N PHE A 240 6.46 -8.66 -15.16
CA PHE A 240 7.60 -7.76 -15.12
C PHE A 240 7.68 -7.02 -13.79
N ALA A 241 6.59 -6.43 -13.33
CA ALA A 241 6.56 -5.70 -12.06
C ALA A 241 6.85 -6.62 -10.86
N ALA A 242 6.22 -7.80 -10.83
CA ALA A 242 6.45 -8.77 -9.75
C ALA A 242 7.92 -9.22 -9.72
N HIS A 243 8.50 -9.56 -10.88
CA HIS A 243 9.91 -9.94 -10.99
C HIS A 243 10.84 -8.81 -10.52
N THR A 244 10.64 -7.59 -11.02
CA THR A 244 11.46 -6.42 -10.67
C THR A 244 11.45 -6.17 -9.16
N ILE A 245 10.26 -6.24 -8.51
CA ILE A 245 10.14 -6.02 -7.07
C ILE A 245 10.76 -7.18 -6.28
N VAL A 246 10.63 -8.41 -6.74
CA VAL A 246 11.30 -9.59 -6.13
C VAL A 246 12.81 -9.42 -6.15
N GLU A 247 13.40 -9.01 -7.30
CA GLU A 247 14.85 -8.74 -7.38
C GLU A 247 15.27 -7.60 -6.46
N PHE A 248 14.48 -6.52 -6.42
CA PHE A 248 14.76 -5.36 -5.56
C PHE A 248 14.81 -5.73 -4.07
N PHE A 249 13.94 -6.65 -3.61
CA PHE A 249 13.96 -7.12 -2.23
C PHE A 249 14.95 -8.24 -1.94
N GLY A 250 15.58 -8.78 -2.97
CA GLY A 250 16.57 -9.83 -2.81
C GLY A 250 17.72 -9.44 -1.87
N PRO A 251 18.48 -10.43 -1.37
CA PRO A 251 19.67 -10.17 -0.58
C PRO A 251 20.67 -9.35 -1.39
N GLU A 252 21.36 -8.44 -0.72
CA GLU A 252 22.49 -7.71 -1.29
C GLU A 252 23.58 -8.70 -1.71
N GLN A 253 24.08 -8.56 -2.95
CA GLN A 253 25.13 -9.39 -3.50
C GLN A 253 26.48 -9.05 -2.89
#